data_45ab4c87c0640558a578e2bdd176a197
#
_entry.id   45ab4c87c0640558a578e2bdd176a197
#
_cell.length_a   1.000
_cell.length_b   1.000
_cell.length_c   1.000
_cell.angle_alpha   90.00
_cell.angle_beta   90.00
_cell.angle_gamma   90.00
#
_symmetry.space_group_name_H-M   'P 1'
#
loop_
_entity.id
_entity.type
_entity.pdbx_description
1 polymer ?
#
loop_
_entity_poly.entity_id
_entity_poly.type
_entity_poly.pdbx_seq_one_letter_code
_entity_poly.pdbx_strand_id
1 'polypeptide(L)'
;MRALASKGEVKTFAPGDLIFKSGETGDCMFGLLEGSVELSWNDESGHEVIRAGDVFGAGALVTPEHRRYGNARAISDCRVLMMNREKFLFAVQESPMFAIELLASIDQRLRELKDCTKLS
;
A
#
# COMPACT_ATOMS: atom_id res chain seq x y z
N MET A 1 2.63 -11.32 6.33
CA MET A 1 1.48 -10.46 6.64
C MET A 1 0.44 -11.05 7.58
N ARG A 2 0.27 -12.35 7.59
CA ARG A 2 -0.68 -13.00 8.50
C ARG A 2 -0.45 -12.70 9.98
N ALA A 3 0.81 -12.73 10.41
CA ALA A 3 1.17 -12.45 11.80
C ALA A 3 0.85 -11.01 12.18
N LEU A 4 0.74 -10.12 11.19
CA LEU A 4 0.50 -8.70 11.40
C LEU A 4 -0.98 -8.36 11.43
N ALA A 5 -1.85 -9.23 10.90
CA ALA A 5 -3.29 -8.99 10.90
C ALA A 5 -3.84 -8.84 12.31
N SER A 6 -3.19 -9.45 13.32
CA SER A 6 -3.58 -9.31 14.71
C SER A 6 -3.19 -7.96 15.30
N LYS A 7 -2.30 -7.21 14.64
CA LYS A 7 -1.77 -5.94 15.14
C LYS A 7 -2.39 -4.72 14.44
N GLY A 8 -2.98 -4.90 13.27
CA GLY A 8 -3.60 -3.85 12.50
C GLY A 8 -5.12 -3.96 12.49
N GLU A 9 -5.75 -2.97 11.90
CA GLU A 9 -7.18 -2.94 11.70
C GLU A 9 -7.50 -3.38 10.27
N VAL A 10 -8.46 -4.29 10.12
CA VAL A 10 -8.88 -4.78 8.80
C VAL A 10 -10.13 -4.04 8.35
N LYS A 11 -10.10 -3.49 7.14
CA LYS A 11 -11.24 -2.84 6.51
C LYS A 11 -11.58 -3.51 5.19
N THR A 12 -12.87 -3.45 4.83
CA THR A 12 -13.34 -3.96 3.55
C THR A 12 -13.73 -2.80 2.64
N PHE A 13 -13.52 -2.99 1.33
CA PHE A 13 -13.90 -2.01 0.32
C PHE A 13 -14.61 -2.73 -0.82
N ALA A 14 -15.64 -2.08 -1.36
CA ALA A 14 -16.34 -2.59 -2.54
C ALA A 14 -15.67 -2.08 -3.82
N PRO A 15 -15.90 -2.76 -4.97
CA PRO A 15 -15.36 -2.28 -6.24
C PRO A 15 -15.75 -0.82 -6.49
N GLY A 16 -14.76 0.01 -6.85
CA GLY A 16 -14.96 1.43 -7.10
C GLY A 16 -14.77 2.33 -5.91
N ASP A 17 -14.68 1.76 -4.69
CA ASP A 17 -14.46 2.57 -3.50
C ASP A 17 -13.08 3.20 -3.52
N LEU A 18 -13.01 4.47 -3.14
CA LEU A 18 -11.77 5.21 -3.01
C LEU A 18 -11.18 4.96 -1.63
N ILE A 19 -9.96 4.42 -1.57
CA ILE A 19 -9.28 4.12 -0.30
C ILE A 19 -8.59 5.38 0.22
N PHE A 20 -7.90 6.09 -0.66
CA PHE A 20 -7.36 7.42 -0.35
C PHE A 20 -7.19 8.22 -1.64
N LYS A 21 -7.05 9.53 -1.48
CA LYS A 21 -6.96 10.47 -2.59
C LYS A 21 -5.65 11.24 -2.52
N SER A 22 -5.09 11.53 -3.69
CA SER A 22 -3.87 12.33 -3.81
C SER A 22 -3.98 13.65 -3.06
N GLY A 23 -2.95 14.00 -2.32
CA GLY A 23 -2.90 15.25 -1.56
C GLY A 23 -3.52 15.18 -0.18
N GLU A 24 -4.28 14.13 0.12
CA GLU A 24 -4.83 13.96 1.47
C GLU A 24 -3.71 13.66 2.47
N THR A 25 -3.91 14.10 3.70
CA THR A 25 -3.02 13.72 4.80
C THR A 25 -3.33 12.30 5.22
N GLY A 26 -2.33 11.48 5.44
CA GLY A 26 -2.51 10.11 5.88
C GLY A 26 -1.55 9.74 6.99
N ASP A 27 -1.96 8.84 7.86
CA ASP A 27 -1.17 8.39 9.00
C ASP A 27 -1.00 6.87 9.06
N CYS A 28 -1.34 6.18 7.99
CA CYS A 28 -1.25 4.73 7.95
C CYS A 28 -0.79 4.24 6.59
N MET A 29 -0.27 3.01 6.59
CA MET A 29 0.00 2.24 5.40
C MET A 29 -1.00 1.10 5.31
N PHE A 30 -1.04 0.44 4.17
CA PHE A 30 -2.02 -0.61 3.91
C PHE A 30 -1.33 -1.86 3.39
N GLY A 31 -1.85 -3.02 3.79
CA GLY A 31 -1.50 -4.29 3.19
C GLY A 31 -2.73 -4.89 2.57
N LEU A 32 -2.65 -5.33 1.33
CA LEU A 32 -3.78 -5.95 0.65
C LEU A 32 -3.84 -7.43 1.01
N LEU A 33 -4.91 -7.83 1.69
CA LEU A 33 -5.11 -9.21 2.10
C LEU A 33 -5.87 -9.99 1.02
N GLU A 34 -6.86 -9.36 0.40
CA GLU A 34 -7.68 -9.97 -0.66
C GLU A 34 -8.09 -8.91 -1.66
N GLY A 35 -8.19 -9.27 -2.92
CA GLY A 35 -8.69 -8.40 -3.97
C GLY A 35 -7.59 -7.72 -4.76
N SER A 36 -7.95 -6.63 -5.44
CA SER A 36 -7.05 -5.84 -6.27
C SER A 36 -7.31 -4.36 -6.07
N VAL A 37 -6.23 -3.57 -6.03
CA VAL A 37 -6.31 -2.11 -5.86
C VAL A 37 -5.52 -1.46 -6.97
N GLU A 38 -6.06 -0.38 -7.55
CA GLU A 38 -5.34 0.43 -8.51
C GLU A 38 -4.80 1.68 -7.84
N LEU A 39 -3.50 1.90 -7.97
CA LEU A 39 -2.87 3.15 -7.62
C LEU A 39 -2.73 3.99 -8.88
N SER A 40 -3.01 5.30 -8.79
CA SER A 40 -2.83 6.23 -9.91
C SER A 40 -2.19 7.51 -9.40
N TRP A 41 -1.42 8.16 -10.27
CA TRP A 41 -0.72 9.41 -9.94
C TRP A 41 -0.54 10.24 -11.21
N ASN A 42 -0.10 11.50 -11.06
CA ASN A 42 0.11 12.43 -12.18
C ASN A 42 -1.14 12.54 -13.07
N ASP A 43 -2.28 12.90 -12.45
CA ASP A 43 -3.56 13.05 -13.14
C ASP A 43 -3.92 11.78 -13.92
N GLU A 44 -3.69 10.63 -13.28
CA GLU A 44 -4.00 9.31 -13.80
C GLU A 44 -3.16 8.87 -15.01
N SER A 45 -2.07 9.58 -15.30
CA SER A 45 -1.14 9.14 -16.34
C SER A 45 -0.28 7.96 -15.89
N GLY A 46 -0.06 7.83 -14.58
CA GLY A 46 0.66 6.70 -13.99
C GLY A 46 -0.31 5.77 -13.27
N HIS A 47 -0.12 4.47 -13.44
CA HIS A 47 -0.97 3.44 -12.84
C HIS A 47 -0.14 2.26 -12.36
N GLU A 48 -0.61 1.65 -11.28
CA GLU A 48 -0.03 0.40 -10.78
C GLU A 48 -1.16 -0.42 -10.16
N VAL A 49 -1.18 -1.72 -10.40
CA VAL A 49 -2.15 -2.62 -9.79
C VAL A 49 -1.48 -3.34 -8.62
N ILE A 50 -2.07 -3.20 -7.44
CA ILE A 50 -1.61 -3.85 -6.21
C ILE A 50 -2.37 -5.16 -6.06
N ARG A 51 -1.64 -6.22 -5.77
CA ARG A 51 -2.17 -7.58 -5.62
C ARG A 51 -2.15 -8.00 -4.17
N ALA A 52 -2.93 -9.01 -3.83
CA ALA A 52 -2.91 -9.59 -2.48
C ALA A 52 -1.48 -9.98 -2.10
N GLY A 53 -1.06 -9.59 -0.91
CA GLY A 53 0.30 -9.77 -0.42
C GLY A 53 1.17 -8.53 -0.52
N ASP A 54 0.80 -7.57 -1.35
CA ASP A 54 1.55 -6.32 -1.50
C ASP A 54 1.09 -5.27 -0.51
N VAL A 55 1.97 -4.29 -0.28
CA VAL A 55 1.68 -3.13 0.57
C VAL A 55 1.58 -1.87 -0.28
N PHE A 56 0.84 -0.87 0.22
CA PHE A 56 0.73 0.42 -0.46
C PHE A 56 0.46 1.53 0.55
N GLY A 57 0.64 2.77 0.12
CA GLY A 57 0.39 3.92 0.97
C GLY A 57 1.43 4.17 2.05
N ALA A 58 2.60 3.53 1.96
CA ALA A 58 3.66 3.70 2.96
C ALA A 58 4.27 5.10 2.94
N GLY A 59 4.19 5.80 1.81
CA GLY A 59 4.77 7.14 1.67
C GLY A 59 4.25 8.12 2.70
N ALA A 60 2.95 8.12 2.96
CA ALA A 60 2.36 9.02 3.95
C ALA A 60 2.85 8.74 5.37
N LEU A 61 3.28 7.50 5.64
CA LEU A 61 3.80 7.11 6.93
C LEU A 61 5.23 7.58 7.16
N VAL A 62 6.05 7.56 6.11
CA VAL A 62 7.50 7.77 6.22
C VAL A 62 7.96 9.16 5.79
N THR A 63 7.15 9.91 5.04
CA THR A 63 7.54 11.27 4.62
C THR A 63 7.10 12.31 5.65
N PRO A 64 7.85 13.43 5.79
CA PRO A 64 7.50 14.47 6.78
C PRO A 64 6.13 15.12 6.54
N GLU A 65 5.71 15.23 5.30
CA GLU A 65 4.46 15.88 4.92
C GLU A 65 3.24 15.02 5.21
N HIS A 66 3.43 13.70 5.36
CA HIS A 66 2.33 12.73 5.58
C HIS A 66 1.22 12.84 4.54
N ARG A 67 1.57 13.15 3.29
CA ARG A 67 0.60 13.32 2.21
C ARG A 67 0.59 12.12 1.27
N ARG A 68 -0.60 11.80 0.78
CA ARG A 68 -0.76 10.76 -0.22
C ARG A 68 -0.23 11.24 -1.56
N TYR A 69 0.65 10.46 -2.18
CA TYR A 69 1.24 10.79 -3.47
C TYR A 69 0.24 10.66 -4.61
N GLY A 70 -0.61 9.64 -4.55
CA GLY A 70 -1.60 9.37 -5.58
C GLY A 70 -2.92 8.91 -4.99
N ASN A 71 -3.75 8.36 -5.84
CA ASN A 71 -5.06 7.81 -5.46
C ASN A 71 -4.96 6.29 -5.35
N ALA A 72 -5.76 5.71 -4.46
CA ALA A 72 -5.93 4.26 -4.36
C ALA A 72 -7.41 3.93 -4.43
N ARG A 73 -7.78 3.06 -5.36
CA ARG A 73 -9.18 2.68 -5.60
C ARG A 73 -9.29 1.16 -5.68
N ALA A 74 -10.28 0.61 -5.00
CA ALA A 74 -10.56 -0.82 -5.07
C ALA A 74 -11.09 -1.17 -6.47
N ILE A 75 -10.49 -2.17 -7.11
CA ILE A 75 -10.96 -2.69 -8.40
C ILE A 75 -11.99 -3.79 -8.18
N SER A 76 -11.79 -4.58 -7.13
CA SER A 76 -12.66 -5.68 -6.74
C SER A 76 -13.03 -5.52 -5.28
N ASP A 77 -13.79 -6.47 -4.73
CA ASP A 77 -13.97 -6.53 -3.29
C ASP A 77 -12.61 -6.74 -2.64
N CYS A 78 -12.28 -5.92 -1.65
CA CYS A 78 -10.97 -5.92 -1.02
C CYS A 78 -11.08 -6.06 0.49
N ARG A 79 -10.12 -6.77 1.08
CA ARG A 79 -9.84 -6.74 2.51
C ARG A 79 -8.45 -6.15 2.68
N VAL A 80 -8.36 -5.10 3.46
CA VAL A 80 -7.15 -4.28 3.58
C VAL A 80 -6.78 -4.17 5.05
N LEU A 81 -5.51 -4.46 5.35
CA LEU A 81 -4.94 -4.27 6.68
C LEU A 81 -4.41 -2.84 6.76
N MET A 82 -4.85 -2.10 7.77
CA MET A 82 -4.37 -0.72 8.03
C MET A 82 -3.43 -0.72 9.21
N MET A 83 -2.29 -0.04 9.06
CA MET A 83 -1.28 0.10 10.10
C MET A 83 -0.85 1.54 10.22
N ASN A 84 -1.02 2.13 11.41
CA ASN A 84 -0.44 3.44 11.68
C ASN A 84 1.06 3.29 12.00
N ARG A 85 1.75 4.40 12.21
CA ARG A 85 3.20 4.39 12.46
C ARG A 85 3.57 3.56 13.70
N GLU A 86 2.82 3.72 14.78
CA GLU A 86 3.08 2.99 16.02
C GLU A 86 2.98 1.48 15.83
N LYS A 87 1.89 1.04 15.18
CA LYS A 87 1.68 -0.38 14.90
C LYS A 87 2.71 -0.92 13.92
N PHE A 88 3.10 -0.13 12.94
CA PHE A 88 4.14 -0.51 12.00
C PHE A 88 5.48 -0.74 12.72
N LEU A 89 5.89 0.20 13.56
CA LEU A 89 7.14 0.08 14.32
C LEU A 89 7.11 -1.13 15.25
N PHE A 90 5.97 -1.36 15.89
CA PHE A 90 5.79 -2.54 16.74
C PHE A 90 5.93 -3.83 15.94
N ALA A 91 5.31 -3.88 14.75
CA ALA A 91 5.38 -5.05 13.89
C ALA A 91 6.82 -5.36 13.46
N VAL A 92 7.60 -4.33 13.12
CA VAL A 92 9.00 -4.49 12.75
C VAL A 92 9.84 -4.97 13.93
N GLN A 93 9.56 -4.49 15.14
CA GLN A 93 10.24 -4.94 16.36
C GLN A 93 9.96 -6.42 16.66
N GLU A 94 8.71 -6.82 16.54
CA GLU A 94 8.30 -8.20 16.82
C GLU A 94 8.72 -9.17 15.73
N SER A 95 8.76 -8.71 14.49
CA SER A 95 9.15 -9.53 13.36
C SER A 95 10.02 -8.73 12.40
N PRO A 96 11.33 -8.69 12.60
CA PRO A 96 12.22 -7.97 11.69
C PRO A 96 12.14 -8.45 10.25
N MET A 97 11.76 -9.71 10.02
CA MET A 97 11.58 -10.23 8.67
C MET A 97 10.46 -9.52 7.90
N PHE A 98 9.52 -8.92 8.60
CA PHE A 98 8.48 -8.12 7.96
C PHE A 98 9.09 -6.96 7.17
N ALA A 99 10.12 -6.31 7.72
CA ALA A 99 10.79 -5.21 7.02
C ALA A 99 11.45 -5.71 5.73
N ILE A 100 12.05 -6.89 5.75
CA ILE A 100 12.66 -7.50 4.56
C ILE A 100 11.59 -7.82 3.51
N GLU A 101 10.47 -8.40 3.92
CA GLU A 101 9.36 -8.72 3.03
C GLU A 101 8.79 -7.45 2.38
N LEU A 102 8.64 -6.39 3.18
CA LEU A 102 8.16 -5.11 2.70
C LEU A 102 9.10 -4.53 1.64
N LEU A 103 10.41 -4.52 1.92
CA LEU A 103 11.41 -4.03 0.98
C LEU A 103 11.43 -4.87 -0.30
N ALA A 104 11.29 -6.19 -0.18
CA ALA A 104 11.26 -7.07 -1.34
C ALA A 104 10.05 -6.78 -2.24
N SER A 105 8.89 -6.56 -1.64
CA SER A 105 7.67 -6.21 -2.37
C SER A 105 7.85 -4.87 -3.13
N ILE A 106 8.39 -3.87 -2.45
CA ILE A 106 8.62 -2.56 -3.05
C ILE A 106 9.65 -2.66 -4.18
N ASP A 107 10.72 -3.39 -3.96
CA ASP A 107 11.77 -3.56 -4.97
C ASP A 107 11.22 -4.25 -6.23
N GLN A 108 10.42 -5.28 -6.05
CA GLN A 108 9.81 -6.01 -7.17
C GLN A 108 8.89 -5.09 -7.98
N ARG A 109 8.07 -4.30 -7.30
CA ARG A 109 7.17 -3.37 -7.97
C ARG A 109 7.92 -2.27 -8.71
N LEU A 110 9.01 -1.79 -8.12
CA LEU A 110 9.86 -0.78 -8.77
C LEU A 110 10.48 -1.34 -10.06
N ARG A 111 10.92 -2.58 -10.03
CA ARG A 111 11.45 -3.26 -11.23
C ARG A 111 10.39 -3.39 -12.31
N GLU A 112 9.18 -3.77 -11.96
CA GLU A 112 8.06 -3.89 -12.89
C GLU A 112 7.76 -2.54 -13.56
N LEU A 113 7.75 -1.46 -12.79
CA LEU A 113 7.53 -0.11 -13.31
C LEU A 113 8.65 0.31 -14.25
N LYS A 114 9.89 0.00 -13.92
CA LYS A 114 11.05 0.30 -14.77
C LYS A 114 10.99 -0.46 -16.09
N ASP A 115 10.58 -1.71 -16.05
CA ASP A 115 10.45 -2.54 -17.24
C ASP A 115 9.37 -1.98 -18.17
N CYS A 116 8.25 -1.55 -17.62
CA CYS A 116 7.19 -0.90 -18.40
C CYS A 116 7.69 0.37 -19.08
N THR A 117 8.45 1.20 -18.37
CA THR A 117 9.05 2.42 -18.91
C THR A 117 10.03 2.11 -20.03
N LYS A 118 10.77 1.02 -19.87
CA LYS A 118 11.77 0.59 -20.83
C LYS A 118 11.14 0.12 -22.14
N LEU A 119 9.97 -0.45 -22.09
CA LEU A 119 9.25 -0.96 -23.25
C LEU A 119 8.48 0.11 -24.01
N SER A 120 8.27 1.24 -23.38
CA SER A 120 7.61 2.37 -24.00
C SER A 120 8.61 3.35 -24.60
#